data_a96b62fcadc658cebd30a9ee9ee2a4f9
#
_entry.id   a96b62fcadc658cebd30a9ee9ee2a4f9
#
_cell.length_a   1.000
_cell.length_b   1.000
_cell.length_c   1.000
_cell.angle_alpha   90.00
_cell.angle_beta   90.00
_cell.angle_gamma   90.00
#
_symmetry.space_group_name_H-M   'P 1'
#
loop_
_entity.id
_entity.type
_entity.pdbx_description
1 polymer ?
#
loop_
_entity_poly.entity_id
_entity_poly.type
_entity_poly.pdbx_seq_one_letter_code
_entity_poly.pdbx_strand_id
1 'polypeptide(L)'
;VDWGNGTSRRLLVQADELGFSLTETYVQPGSESYLRYDNHQEVCYCVSGAGSVETADGLFDIKPGMLYAPGMGEPHILRSEHGMTLMCVFSPALQGPEKHLLTPGVHSSY
;
A
#
# COMPACT_ATOMS: atom_id res chain seq x y z
N VAL A 1 2.71 12.31 3.13
CA VAL A 1 2.73 11.51 4.38
C VAL A 1 3.82 10.48 4.29
N ASP A 2 4.63 10.39 5.34
CA ASP A 2 5.53 9.25 5.52
C ASP A 2 4.70 8.06 6.01
N TRP A 3 4.61 7.01 5.19
CA TRP A 3 3.78 5.86 5.54
C TRP A 3 4.57 4.76 6.28
N GLY A 4 5.87 4.95 6.46
CA GLY A 4 6.76 4.02 7.15
C GLY A 4 8.00 3.67 6.33
N ASN A 5 7.85 3.14 5.12
CA ASN A 5 8.95 2.80 4.21
C ASN A 5 8.91 3.59 2.91
N GLY A 6 8.60 4.86 3.02
CA GLY A 6 8.55 5.78 1.90
C GLY A 6 7.52 6.88 2.12
N THR A 7 7.13 7.52 1.04
CA THR A 7 6.18 8.64 1.08
C THR A 7 4.91 8.30 0.32
N SER A 8 3.80 8.90 0.74
CA SER A 8 2.51 8.76 0.08
C SER A 8 1.92 10.14 -0.14
N ARG A 9 1.67 10.48 -1.40
CA ARG A 9 0.95 11.70 -1.76
C ARG A 9 -0.53 11.37 -1.78
N ARG A 10 -1.28 11.99 -0.88
CA ARG A 10 -2.72 11.78 -0.74
C ARG A 10 -3.45 12.71 -1.70
N LEU A 11 -3.66 12.24 -2.93
CA LEU A 11 -4.22 13.05 -4.01
C LEU A 11 -5.72 13.28 -3.83
N LEU A 12 -6.46 12.25 -3.40
CA LEU A 12 -7.87 12.32 -3.08
C LEU A 12 -8.09 11.60 -1.74
N VAL A 13 -8.83 12.25 -0.85
CA VAL A 13 -9.12 11.73 0.49
C VAL A 13 -10.62 11.83 0.80
N GLN A 14 -11.03 11.42 1.99
CA GLN A 14 -12.43 11.39 2.40
C GLN A 14 -13.14 12.75 2.21
N ALA A 15 -12.46 13.86 2.46
CA ALA A 15 -13.02 15.19 2.31
C ALA A 15 -13.43 15.54 0.87
N ASP A 16 -12.92 14.83 -0.14
CA ASP A 16 -13.29 15.02 -1.53
C ASP A 16 -14.62 14.38 -1.90
N GLU A 17 -15.18 13.57 -1.00
CA GLU A 17 -16.53 12.98 -1.09
C GLU A 17 -16.78 12.12 -2.34
N LEU A 18 -15.73 11.43 -2.82
CA LEU A 18 -15.84 10.54 -3.98
C LEU A 18 -16.08 9.07 -3.62
N GLY A 19 -16.07 8.74 -2.31
CA GLY A 19 -16.27 7.37 -1.83
C GLY A 19 -15.01 6.50 -1.89
N PHE A 20 -13.92 7.02 -2.40
CA PHE A 20 -12.62 6.35 -2.44
C PHE A 20 -11.50 7.38 -2.29
N SER A 21 -10.30 6.92 -1.99
CA SER A 21 -9.10 7.76 -2.02
C SER A 21 -8.12 7.28 -3.07
N LEU A 22 -7.29 8.20 -3.54
CA LEU A 22 -6.22 7.93 -4.51
C LEU A 22 -4.91 8.45 -3.94
N THR A 23 -3.89 7.60 -3.92
CA THR A 23 -2.56 7.98 -3.47
C THR A 23 -1.52 7.62 -4.50
N GLU A 24 -0.46 8.43 -4.58
CA GLU A 24 0.77 8.07 -5.25
C GLU A 24 1.78 7.70 -4.18
N THR A 25 2.16 6.44 -4.12
CA THR A 25 2.96 5.91 -3.03
C THR A 25 4.33 5.47 -3.54
N TYR A 26 5.37 5.99 -2.91
CA TYR A 26 6.73 5.56 -3.14
C TYR A 26 7.15 4.56 -2.07
N VAL A 27 7.67 3.42 -2.51
CA VAL A 27 8.24 2.36 -1.66
C VAL A 27 9.76 2.45 -1.79
N GLN A 28 10.45 2.73 -0.68
CA GLN A 28 11.88 2.96 -0.71
C GLN A 28 12.70 1.70 -0.97
N PRO A 29 13.91 1.83 -1.57
CA PRO A 29 14.78 0.69 -1.81
C PRO A 29 15.18 -0.05 -0.55
N GLY A 30 15.30 -1.38 -0.65
CA GLY A 30 15.73 -2.23 0.45
C GLY A 30 14.70 -2.39 1.55
N SER A 31 13.44 -2.06 1.28
CA SER A 31 12.40 -2.09 2.30
C SER A 31 11.63 -3.42 2.33
N GLU A 32 11.16 -3.75 3.53
CA GLU A 32 10.25 -4.87 3.79
C GLU A 32 9.17 -4.35 4.75
N SER A 33 7.91 -4.43 4.31
CA SER A 33 6.78 -3.88 5.06
C SER A 33 5.77 -4.95 5.38
N TYR A 34 5.47 -5.15 6.66
CA TYR A 34 4.43 -6.06 7.14
C TYR A 34 3.13 -5.27 7.23
N LEU A 35 2.17 -5.59 6.38
CA LEU A 35 0.96 -4.81 6.19
C LEU A 35 -0.30 -5.66 6.41
N ARG A 36 -1.33 -5.01 6.96
CA ARG A 36 -2.68 -5.56 7.05
C ARG A 36 -3.66 -4.39 7.11
N TYR A 37 -4.66 -4.42 6.25
CA TYR A 37 -5.68 -3.37 6.19
C TYR A 37 -6.99 -3.91 6.75
N ASP A 38 -7.36 -3.45 7.96
CA ASP A 38 -8.59 -3.89 8.62
C ASP A 38 -9.78 -2.98 8.30
N ASN A 39 -9.51 -1.74 7.90
CA ASN A 39 -10.52 -0.70 7.73
C ASN A 39 -10.76 -0.30 6.27
N HIS A 40 -9.88 -0.71 5.36
CA HIS A 40 -9.93 -0.31 3.95
C HIS A 40 -9.59 -1.49 3.06
N GLN A 41 -10.19 -1.49 1.87
CA GLN A 41 -9.78 -2.34 0.78
C GLN A 41 -8.84 -1.56 -0.12
N GLU A 42 -7.78 -2.18 -0.61
CA GLU A 42 -6.77 -1.50 -1.42
C GLU A 42 -6.59 -2.19 -2.76
N VAL A 43 -6.42 -1.37 -3.80
CA VAL A 43 -5.93 -1.82 -5.11
C VAL A 43 -4.71 -1.00 -5.45
N CYS A 44 -3.60 -1.66 -5.83
CA CYS A 44 -2.33 -1.02 -6.15
C CYS A 44 -1.92 -1.32 -7.58
N TYR A 45 -1.57 -0.26 -8.31
CA TYR A 45 -1.06 -0.33 -9.68
C TYR A 45 0.39 0.12 -9.70
N CYS A 46 1.30 -0.71 -10.21
CA CYS A 46 2.72 -0.35 -10.29
C CYS A 46 2.98 0.52 -11.53
N VAL A 47 3.46 1.74 -11.29
CA VAL A 47 3.80 2.71 -12.34
C VAL A 47 5.25 2.54 -12.76
N SER A 48 6.16 2.36 -11.81
CA SER A 48 7.59 2.24 -12.08
C SER A 48 8.28 1.46 -10.97
N GLY A 49 9.49 0.97 -11.26
CA GLY A 49 10.26 0.17 -10.32
C GLY A 49 9.79 -1.28 -10.29
N ALA A 50 10.12 -1.99 -9.23
CA ALA A 50 9.75 -3.39 -9.06
C ALA A 50 9.76 -3.79 -7.60
N GLY A 51 9.01 -4.82 -7.26
CA GLY A 51 8.96 -5.39 -5.92
C GLY A 51 8.27 -6.73 -5.90
N SER A 52 7.81 -7.12 -4.73
CA SER A 52 7.03 -8.34 -4.55
C SER A 52 6.04 -8.17 -3.41
N VAL A 53 4.98 -8.96 -3.45
CA VAL A 53 4.05 -9.09 -2.33
C VAL A 53 3.95 -10.57 -1.95
N GLU A 54 4.09 -10.86 -0.66
CA GLU A 54 3.95 -12.21 -0.13
C GLU A 54 2.71 -12.28 0.74
N THR A 55 1.89 -13.30 0.48
CA THR A 55 0.69 -13.63 1.26
C THR A 55 0.74 -15.10 1.67
N ALA A 56 -0.30 -15.59 2.35
CA ALA A 56 -0.44 -17.00 2.64
C ALA A 56 -0.50 -17.88 1.38
N ASP A 57 -0.89 -17.29 0.25
CA ASP A 57 -1.03 -18.01 -1.04
C ASP A 57 0.26 -18.06 -1.84
N GLY A 58 1.30 -17.33 -1.45
CA GLY A 58 2.59 -17.36 -2.11
C GLY A 58 3.25 -16.00 -2.27
N LEU A 59 4.30 -15.98 -3.09
CA LEU A 59 5.07 -14.79 -3.41
C LEU A 59 4.79 -14.39 -4.86
N PHE A 60 4.44 -13.13 -5.06
CA PHE A 60 4.05 -12.60 -6.37
C PHE A 60 4.93 -11.41 -6.73
N ASP A 61 5.58 -11.44 -7.89
CA ASP A 61 6.37 -10.31 -8.39
C ASP A 61 5.47 -9.16 -8.81
N ILE A 62 5.95 -7.94 -8.57
CA ILE A 62 5.29 -6.70 -8.98
C ILE A 62 6.21 -5.97 -9.95
N LYS A 63 5.69 -5.66 -11.14
CA LYS A 63 6.39 -4.94 -12.21
C LYS A 63 5.50 -3.83 -12.77
N PRO A 64 6.06 -2.85 -13.49
CA PRO A 64 5.23 -1.80 -14.11
C PRO A 64 4.10 -2.39 -14.96
N GLY A 65 2.91 -1.85 -14.80
CA GLY A 65 1.69 -2.31 -15.48
C GLY A 65 0.93 -3.40 -14.74
N MET A 66 1.46 -3.90 -13.64
CA MET A 66 0.79 -4.94 -12.83
C MET A 66 -0.03 -4.33 -11.70
N LEU A 67 -1.12 -5.00 -11.39
CA LEU A 67 -2.07 -4.64 -10.34
C LEU A 67 -2.06 -5.73 -9.28
N TYR A 68 -2.13 -5.35 -8.01
CA TYR A 68 -2.41 -6.29 -6.94
C TYR A 68 -3.44 -5.70 -5.97
N ALA A 69 -4.22 -6.57 -5.34
CA ALA A 69 -5.26 -6.17 -4.40
C ALA A 69 -5.25 -7.13 -3.20
N PRO A 70 -4.61 -6.75 -2.09
CA PRO A 70 -4.66 -7.58 -0.88
C PRO A 70 -6.07 -7.59 -0.31
N GLY A 71 -6.49 -8.74 0.22
CA GLY A 71 -7.78 -8.86 0.87
C GLY A 71 -7.84 -8.03 2.15
N MET A 72 -9.04 -7.56 2.50
CA MET A 72 -9.25 -6.87 3.77
C MET A 72 -8.93 -7.82 4.94
N GLY A 73 -8.10 -7.37 5.88
CA GLY A 73 -7.64 -8.18 6.99
C GLY A 73 -6.59 -9.21 6.64
N GLU A 74 -6.17 -9.32 5.37
CA GLU A 74 -5.16 -10.27 4.94
C GLU A 74 -3.75 -9.75 5.23
N PRO A 75 -2.96 -10.43 6.08
CA PRO A 75 -1.56 -10.06 6.28
C PRO A 75 -0.76 -10.27 4.98
N HIS A 76 0.04 -9.28 4.64
CA HIS A 76 0.92 -9.38 3.47
C HIS A 76 2.22 -8.64 3.72
N ILE A 77 3.27 -9.05 2.99
CA ILE A 77 4.60 -8.45 3.10
C ILE A 77 4.93 -7.83 1.75
N LEU A 78 5.15 -6.52 1.75
CA LEU A 78 5.54 -5.77 0.57
C LEU A 78 7.04 -5.53 0.61
N ARG A 79 7.75 -5.92 -0.44
CA ARG A 79 9.19 -5.76 -0.54
C ARG A 79 9.56 -5.04 -1.83
N SER A 80 10.61 -4.23 -1.77
CA SER A 80 11.23 -3.67 -2.96
C SER A 80 12.73 -3.53 -2.73
N GLU A 81 13.53 -4.11 -3.60
CA GLU A 81 14.99 -4.01 -3.53
C GLU A 81 15.49 -2.66 -4.04
N HIS A 82 14.92 -2.18 -5.12
CA HIS A 82 15.38 -0.97 -5.81
C HIS A 82 14.41 0.21 -5.74
N GLY A 83 13.28 0.03 -5.08
CA GLY A 83 12.22 1.03 -5.00
C GLY A 83 11.17 0.86 -6.08
N MET A 84 9.95 1.34 -5.80
CA MET A 84 8.86 1.36 -6.78
C MET A 84 7.86 2.45 -6.45
N THR A 85 7.11 2.86 -7.46
CA THR A 85 6.02 3.82 -7.34
C THR A 85 4.71 3.12 -7.65
N LEU A 86 3.75 3.27 -6.74
CA LEU A 86 2.42 2.68 -6.83
C LEU A 86 1.36 3.78 -6.86
N MET A 87 0.35 3.59 -7.71
CA MET A 87 -0.92 4.32 -7.58
C MET A 87 -1.89 3.42 -6.85
N CYS A 88 -2.42 3.88 -5.72
CA CYS A 88 -3.26 3.08 -4.84
C CYS A 88 -4.64 3.70 -4.68
N VAL A 89 -5.66 2.86 -4.75
CA VAL A 89 -7.05 3.24 -4.48
C VAL A 89 -7.49 2.53 -3.21
N PHE A 90 -8.06 3.28 -2.25
CA PHE A 90 -8.60 2.75 -1.01
C PHE A 90 -10.11 2.99 -0.95
N SER A 91 -10.85 2.00 -0.53
CA SER A 91 -12.29 2.08 -0.29
C SER A 91 -12.62 1.40 1.05
N PRO A 92 -13.36 2.06 1.97
CA PRO A 92 -13.73 3.48 1.92
C PRO A 92 -12.53 4.41 1.87
N ALA A 93 -12.76 5.70 1.61
CA ALA A 93 -11.69 6.68 1.45
C ALA A 93 -10.86 6.86 2.73
N LEU A 94 -9.55 7.05 2.56
CA LEU A 94 -8.67 7.46 3.66
C LEU A 94 -9.03 8.88 4.10
N GLN A 95 -8.87 9.16 5.39
CA GLN A 95 -9.02 10.53 5.91
C GLN A 95 -7.86 11.43 5.50
N GLY A 96 -6.65 10.86 5.41
CA GLY A 96 -5.45 11.54 4.96
C GLY A 96 -4.20 11.25 5.79
N PRO A 97 -4.26 11.21 7.13
CA PRO A 97 -3.06 11.05 7.96
C PRO A 97 -2.67 9.59 8.23
N GLU A 98 -3.42 8.61 7.75
CA GLU A 98 -3.15 7.20 8.05
C GLU A 98 -1.74 6.79 7.65
N LYS A 99 -1.11 5.98 8.47
CA LYS A 99 0.19 5.40 8.21
C LYS A 99 0.29 4.00 8.82
N HIS A 100 1.30 3.24 8.40
CA HIS A 100 1.53 1.90 8.90
C HIS A 100 2.44 1.90 10.14
N LEU A 101 2.18 0.93 11.01
CA LEU A 101 3.11 0.50 12.04
C LEU A 101 3.74 -0.78 11.51
N LEU A 102 5.01 -0.73 11.13
CA LEU A 102 5.67 -1.79 10.36
C LEU A 102 6.22 -2.93 11.22
N THR A 103 5.80 -3.04 12.46
CA THR A 103 6.18 -4.12 13.35
C THR A 103 5.22 -5.29 13.17
N PRO A 104 5.70 -6.54 12.96
CA PRO A 104 4.83 -7.70 12.85
C PRO A 104 3.88 -7.83 14.05
N GLY A 105 2.61 -8.13 13.77
CA GLY A 105 1.57 -8.26 14.79
C GLY A 105 0.96 -6.95 15.27
N VAL A 106 1.43 -5.81 14.78
CA VAL A 106 0.87 -4.50 15.10
C VAL A 106 -0.03 -4.05 13.93
N HIS A 107 -1.22 -3.58 14.25
CA HIS A 107 -2.19 -3.14 13.25
C HIS A 107 -1.87 -1.74 12.76
N SER A 108 -2.02 -1.50 11.47
CA SER A 108 -1.96 -0.16 10.90
C SER A 108 -3.30 0.55 11.08
N SER A 109 -3.34 1.87 10.83
CA SER A 109 -4.59 2.62 10.81
C SER A 109 -5.33 2.52 9.47
N TYR A 110 -4.81 1.77 8.53
CA TYR A 110 -5.48 1.46 7.27
C TYR A 110 -6.54 0.37 7.50
#